data_a1a09c2b187b3116768e199ecdc74aa4
#
_entry.id   a1a09c2b187b3116768e199ecdc74aa4
#
_cell.length_a   1.000
_cell.length_b   1.000
_cell.length_c   1.000
_cell.angle_alpha   90.00
_cell.angle_beta   90.00
_cell.angle_gamma   90.00
#
_symmetry.space_group_name_H-M   'P 1'
#
loop_
_entity.id
_entity.type
_entity.pdbx_description
1 polymer ?
#
loop_
_entity_poly.entity_id
_entity_poly.type
_entity_poly.pdbx_seq_one_letter_code
_entity_poly.pdbx_strand_id
1 'polypeptide(L)'
;SMLAKDLKPNRLDALKEVAADFIDGRPSDRIGLVEYAGEAYTKTPITSDKSIVQRSLRDIKYNTIIESGTAIGMGLATSVNRLKDSRAKSKVIILLTDGVNNSGFIDPKIASELAVEYGIKVYTIGLGTNGMALSPIGFNNNGTFRYGRAQVEIDEALLKEIAVETGGKYFRATNNDKLAQIYDEINKLEKTEIEE
;
A
#
# COMPACT_ATOMS: atom_id res chain seq x y z
N SER A 1 13.27 0.16 3.36
CA SER A 1 12.96 -0.56 2.10
C SER A 1 12.35 0.37 1.04
N MET A 2 11.36 1.20 1.36
CA MET A 2 10.68 2.11 0.39
C MET A 2 11.60 3.13 -0.31
N LEU A 3 12.81 3.33 0.17
CA LEU A 3 13.85 4.12 -0.51
C LEU A 3 14.73 3.29 -1.47
N ALA A 4 14.46 2.02 -1.67
CA ALA A 4 15.15 1.20 -2.67
C ALA A 4 14.91 1.74 -4.09
N LYS A 5 15.88 1.55 -4.98
CA LYS A 5 15.94 2.17 -6.31
C LYS A 5 15.68 1.21 -7.46
N ASP A 6 15.04 0.09 -7.19
CA ASP A 6 14.55 -0.82 -8.23
C ASP A 6 13.33 -0.23 -8.98
N LEU A 7 12.56 0.65 -8.31
CA LEU A 7 11.67 1.60 -8.98
C LEU A 7 12.31 3.00 -8.97
N LYS A 8 11.96 3.84 -9.93
CA LYS A 8 12.61 5.16 -10.14
C LYS A 8 11.68 6.32 -9.74
N PRO A 9 12.19 7.32 -9.04
CA PRO A 9 13.54 7.48 -8.50
C PRO A 9 13.82 6.56 -7.29
N ASN A 10 12.80 6.14 -6.58
CA ASN A 10 12.75 5.11 -5.53
C ASN A 10 11.31 4.57 -5.43
N ARG A 11 11.10 3.53 -4.62
CA ARG A 11 9.78 2.90 -4.49
C ARG A 11 8.70 3.85 -4.01
N LEU A 12 9.00 4.67 -2.98
CA LEU A 12 8.03 5.59 -2.40
C LEU A 12 7.58 6.66 -3.39
N ASP A 13 8.50 7.30 -4.09
CA ASP A 13 8.17 8.36 -5.05
C ASP A 13 7.45 7.80 -6.28
N ALA A 14 7.86 6.62 -6.78
CA ALA A 14 7.15 5.92 -7.84
C ALA A 14 5.70 5.58 -7.45
N LEU A 15 5.50 5.08 -6.22
CA LEU A 15 4.17 4.81 -5.69
C LEU A 15 3.31 6.07 -5.61
N LYS A 16 3.86 7.18 -5.11
CA LYS A 16 3.13 8.44 -4.95
C LYS A 16 2.65 8.98 -6.30
N GLU A 17 3.48 8.90 -7.32
CA GLU A 17 3.12 9.32 -8.69
C GLU A 17 1.94 8.50 -9.23
N VAL A 18 2.05 7.18 -9.21
CA VAL A 18 1.00 6.29 -9.73
C VAL A 18 -0.29 6.37 -8.91
N ALA A 19 -0.18 6.46 -7.58
CA ALA A 19 -1.35 6.60 -6.71
C ALA A 19 -2.05 7.95 -6.92
N ALA A 20 -1.32 9.02 -7.20
CA ALA A 20 -1.90 10.33 -7.53
C ALA A 20 -2.76 10.25 -8.81
N ASP A 21 -2.23 9.63 -9.87
CA ASP A 21 -2.97 9.42 -11.12
C ASP A 21 -4.22 8.57 -10.92
N PHE A 22 -4.12 7.51 -10.12
CA PHE A 22 -5.27 6.67 -9.77
C PHE A 22 -6.37 7.46 -9.05
N ILE A 23 -6.00 8.29 -8.06
CA ILE A 23 -6.94 9.13 -7.31
C ILE A 23 -7.66 10.11 -8.26
N ASP A 24 -6.94 10.73 -9.18
CA ASP A 24 -7.51 11.66 -10.16
C ASP A 24 -8.48 10.95 -11.11
N GLY A 25 -8.22 9.69 -11.43
CA GLY A 25 -9.09 8.85 -12.25
C GLY A 25 -10.38 8.37 -11.56
N ARG A 26 -10.58 8.70 -10.28
CA ARG A 26 -11.72 8.25 -9.44
C ARG A 26 -12.52 9.44 -8.86
N PRO A 27 -13.11 10.30 -9.72
CA PRO A 27 -13.73 11.55 -9.25
C PRO A 27 -14.95 11.33 -8.35
N SER A 28 -15.68 10.24 -8.52
CA SER A 28 -16.91 9.93 -7.77
C SER A 28 -16.65 9.13 -6.49
N ASP A 29 -15.43 8.65 -6.26
CA ASP A 29 -15.10 7.84 -5.10
C ASP A 29 -14.79 8.69 -3.88
N ARG A 30 -15.04 8.13 -2.71
CA ARG A 30 -14.52 8.61 -1.44
C ARG A 30 -13.24 7.83 -1.12
N ILE A 31 -12.17 8.52 -0.85
CA ILE A 31 -10.85 7.92 -0.65
C ILE A 31 -10.28 8.35 0.69
N GLY A 32 -9.66 7.41 1.39
CA GLY A 32 -8.86 7.64 2.57
C GLY A 32 -7.44 7.14 2.36
N LEU A 33 -6.53 7.52 3.24
CA LEU A 33 -5.13 7.18 3.17
C LEU A 33 -4.64 6.71 4.54
N VAL A 34 -4.08 5.50 4.58
CA VAL A 34 -3.42 4.92 5.75
C VAL A 34 -1.95 4.74 5.44
N GLU A 35 -1.11 5.23 6.33
CA GLU A 35 0.34 5.04 6.31
C GLU A 35 0.72 4.05 7.39
N TYR A 36 1.59 3.09 7.09
CA TYR A 36 2.06 2.13 8.08
C TYR A 36 3.54 1.75 7.90
N ALA A 37 4.15 1.41 9.01
CA ALA A 37 5.49 0.83 9.11
C ALA A 37 5.49 -0.17 10.28
N GLY A 38 6.17 0.06 11.39
CA GLY A 38 5.98 -0.70 12.64
C GLY A 38 4.62 -0.47 13.31
N GLU A 39 4.01 0.67 13.02
CA GLU A 39 2.66 1.09 13.43
C GLU A 39 1.84 1.56 12.24
N ALA A 40 0.55 1.84 12.43
CA ALA A 40 -0.34 2.32 11.39
C ALA A 40 -1.07 3.60 11.79
N TYR A 41 -1.19 4.53 10.85
CA TYR A 41 -1.83 5.83 11.05
C TYR A 41 -2.81 6.16 9.93
N THR A 42 -3.96 6.70 10.29
CA THR A 42 -4.85 7.32 9.32
C THR A 42 -4.30 8.69 8.92
N LYS A 43 -3.71 8.77 7.73
CA LYS A 43 -3.16 10.02 7.19
C LYS A 43 -4.28 10.94 6.71
N THR A 44 -5.29 10.37 6.06
CA THR A 44 -6.51 11.07 5.64
C THR A 44 -7.71 10.17 5.89
N PRO A 45 -8.71 10.60 6.64
CA PRO A 45 -10.01 9.92 6.73
C PRO A 45 -10.69 9.84 5.36
N ILE A 46 -11.67 8.94 5.22
CA ILE A 46 -12.47 8.81 4.01
C ILE A 46 -13.14 10.16 3.66
N THR A 47 -12.84 10.68 2.47
CA THR A 47 -13.35 11.96 1.99
C THR A 47 -13.59 11.94 0.47
N SER A 48 -14.54 12.76 0.01
CA SER A 48 -14.74 13.06 -1.42
C SER A 48 -13.81 14.15 -1.94
N ASP A 49 -13.12 14.87 -1.05
CA ASP A 49 -12.17 15.92 -1.42
C ASP A 49 -10.82 15.33 -1.83
N LYS A 50 -10.65 15.16 -3.14
CA LYS A 50 -9.41 14.61 -3.73
C LYS A 50 -8.19 15.48 -3.47
N SER A 51 -8.39 16.80 -3.31
CA SER A 51 -7.27 17.73 -3.06
C SER A 51 -6.61 17.47 -1.71
N ILE A 52 -7.39 17.11 -0.69
CA ILE A 52 -6.89 16.73 0.63
C ILE A 52 -6.09 15.42 0.53
N VAL A 53 -6.64 14.41 -0.15
CA VAL A 53 -5.98 13.11 -0.33
C VAL A 53 -4.66 13.29 -1.08
N GLN A 54 -4.66 14.05 -2.17
CA GLN A 54 -3.48 14.34 -2.98
C GLN A 54 -2.39 15.06 -2.17
N ARG A 55 -2.76 16.03 -1.35
CA ARG A 55 -1.83 16.73 -0.46
C ARG A 55 -1.22 15.76 0.55
N SER A 56 -2.05 14.99 1.23
CA SER A 56 -1.58 13.99 2.21
C SER A 56 -0.66 12.95 1.59
N LEU A 57 -0.95 12.51 0.37
CA LEU A 57 -0.10 11.58 -0.38
C LEU A 57 1.28 12.19 -0.67
N ARG A 58 1.33 13.45 -1.13
CA ARG A 58 2.61 14.15 -1.36
C ARG A 58 3.42 14.32 -0.08
N ASP A 59 2.75 14.53 1.05
CA ASP A 59 3.38 14.77 2.35
C ASP A 59 3.93 13.50 3.01
N ILE A 60 3.64 12.31 2.47
CA ILE A 60 4.27 11.07 2.93
C ILE A 60 5.77 11.15 2.65
N LYS A 61 6.55 10.99 3.70
CA LYS A 61 8.01 11.00 3.64
C LYS A 61 8.55 9.82 4.44
N TYR A 62 9.73 9.35 4.03
CA TYR A 62 10.49 8.49 4.91
C TYR A 62 10.70 9.20 6.24
N ASN A 63 10.25 8.57 7.31
CA ASN A 63 10.32 9.14 8.64
C ASN A 63 11.11 8.20 9.56
N THR A 64 12.13 8.74 10.21
CA THR A 64 12.92 8.01 11.21
C THR A 64 12.26 8.00 12.59
N ILE A 65 11.18 8.75 12.79
CA ILE A 65 10.44 8.86 14.06
C ILE A 65 9.45 7.71 14.22
N ILE A 66 8.92 7.17 13.11
CA ILE A 66 8.05 6.00 13.14
C ILE A 66 8.90 4.76 13.37
N GLU A 67 8.48 3.92 14.28
CA GLU A 67 9.13 2.65 14.58
C GLU A 67 9.35 1.85 13.29
N SER A 68 10.59 1.42 13.06
CA SER A 68 10.93 0.66 11.85
C SER A 68 10.26 -0.71 11.89
N GLY A 69 9.78 -1.17 10.75
CA GLY A 69 9.13 -2.46 10.62
C GLY A 69 8.08 -2.48 9.52
N THR A 70 7.43 -3.61 9.37
CA THR A 70 6.35 -3.82 8.41
C THR A 70 5.20 -4.51 9.12
N ALA A 71 4.24 -3.72 9.60
CA ALA A 71 3.06 -4.18 10.34
C ALA A 71 1.84 -4.26 9.40
N ILE A 72 1.82 -5.25 8.51
CA ILE A 72 0.75 -5.44 7.50
C ILE A 72 -0.62 -5.57 8.18
N GLY A 73 -0.71 -6.37 9.24
CA GLY A 73 -1.95 -6.56 9.99
C GLY A 73 -2.50 -5.26 10.59
N MET A 74 -1.62 -4.40 11.10
CA MET A 74 -2.01 -3.09 11.64
C MET A 74 -2.53 -2.16 10.53
N GLY A 75 -1.83 -2.09 9.39
CA GLY A 75 -2.25 -1.29 8.24
C GLY A 75 -3.60 -1.73 7.69
N LEU A 76 -3.78 -3.04 7.54
CA LEU A 76 -5.05 -3.62 7.07
C LEU A 76 -6.18 -3.39 8.06
N ALA A 77 -5.99 -3.68 9.34
CA ALA A 77 -7.01 -3.49 10.38
C ALA A 77 -7.42 -2.01 10.53
N THR A 78 -6.47 -1.09 10.46
CA THR A 78 -6.76 0.35 10.48
C THR A 78 -7.62 0.75 9.29
N SER A 79 -7.31 0.25 8.09
CA SER A 79 -8.07 0.51 6.87
C SER A 79 -9.49 -0.08 6.95
N VAL A 80 -9.64 -1.31 7.44
CA VAL A 80 -10.94 -1.96 7.69
C VAL A 80 -11.77 -1.11 8.64
N ASN A 81 -11.17 -0.67 9.75
CA ASN A 81 -11.88 0.16 10.75
C ASN A 81 -12.41 1.48 10.16
N ARG A 82 -11.73 2.06 9.15
CA ARG A 82 -12.19 3.27 8.46
C ARG A 82 -13.33 3.01 7.48
N LEU A 83 -13.46 1.78 6.96
CA LEU A 83 -14.46 1.41 5.97
C LEU A 83 -15.67 0.65 6.54
N LYS A 84 -15.54 0.00 7.69
CA LYS A 84 -16.56 -0.93 8.22
C LYS A 84 -17.96 -0.33 8.31
N ASP A 85 -18.07 0.93 8.71
CA ASP A 85 -19.35 1.63 8.89
C ASP A 85 -19.82 2.37 7.62
N SER A 86 -19.06 2.27 6.53
CA SER A 86 -19.43 2.89 5.25
C SER A 86 -20.65 2.20 4.64
N ARG A 87 -21.61 2.99 4.16
CA ARG A 87 -22.78 2.51 3.41
C ARG A 87 -22.56 2.43 1.89
N ALA A 88 -21.31 2.61 1.44
CA ALA A 88 -20.98 2.47 0.03
C ALA A 88 -21.29 1.05 -0.46
N LYS A 89 -21.75 0.94 -1.72
CA LYS A 89 -22.02 -0.36 -2.35
C LYS A 89 -20.75 -1.20 -2.51
N SER A 90 -19.64 -0.56 -2.85
CA SER A 90 -18.33 -1.18 -2.95
C SER A 90 -17.38 -0.55 -1.94
N LYS A 91 -16.67 -1.41 -1.20
CA LYS A 91 -15.63 -1.03 -0.24
C LYS A 91 -14.35 -1.77 -0.61
N VAL A 92 -13.30 -1.02 -0.91
CA VAL A 92 -12.05 -1.55 -1.43
C VAL A 92 -10.87 -1.00 -0.66
N ILE A 93 -9.91 -1.87 -0.36
CA ILE A 93 -8.58 -1.51 0.16
C ILE A 93 -7.55 -1.89 -0.90
N ILE A 94 -6.62 -0.98 -1.18
CA ILE A 94 -5.41 -1.28 -1.94
C ILE A 94 -4.25 -1.27 -0.95
N LEU A 95 -3.72 -2.46 -0.66
CA LEU A 95 -2.62 -2.68 0.27
C LEU A 95 -1.31 -2.84 -0.48
N LEU A 96 -0.38 -1.93 -0.25
CA LEU A 96 0.97 -2.02 -0.82
C LEU A 96 1.99 -2.29 0.26
N THR A 97 2.89 -3.21 -0.03
CA THR A 97 4.04 -3.50 0.83
C THR A 97 5.28 -3.84 0.01
N ASP A 98 6.43 -3.52 0.53
CA ASP A 98 7.74 -3.88 -0.03
C ASP A 98 8.55 -4.81 0.87
N GLY A 99 7.91 -5.39 1.88
CA GLY A 99 8.56 -6.23 2.88
C GLY A 99 7.72 -7.41 3.38
N VAL A 100 8.28 -8.09 4.34
CA VAL A 100 7.66 -9.20 5.07
C VAL A 100 7.04 -8.66 6.36
N ASN A 101 5.87 -9.18 6.75
CA ASN A 101 5.26 -8.82 8.03
C ASN A 101 6.18 -9.22 9.20
N ASN A 102 6.68 -8.27 9.93
CA ASN A 102 7.65 -8.48 11.02
C ASN A 102 7.38 -7.62 12.26
N SER A 103 6.29 -6.88 12.28
CA SER A 103 5.96 -5.93 13.34
C SER A 103 4.45 -5.87 13.58
N GLY A 104 4.06 -5.20 14.66
CA GLY A 104 2.68 -5.03 15.07
C GLY A 104 2.12 -6.22 15.85
N PHE A 105 0.99 -6.00 16.50
CA PHE A 105 0.34 -6.98 17.36
C PHE A 105 -0.96 -7.57 16.76
N ILE A 106 -1.37 -7.10 15.57
CA ILE A 106 -2.52 -7.65 14.87
C ILE A 106 -2.01 -8.61 13.79
N ASP A 107 -2.47 -9.87 13.87
CA ASP A 107 -2.20 -10.86 12.83
C ASP A 107 -2.86 -10.43 11.51
N PRO A 108 -2.11 -10.40 10.39
CA PRO A 108 -2.67 -10.08 9.09
C PRO A 108 -3.87 -10.95 8.68
N LYS A 109 -3.92 -12.21 9.10
CA LYS A 109 -5.05 -13.11 8.82
C LYS A 109 -6.31 -12.67 9.55
N ILE A 110 -6.19 -12.29 10.83
CA ILE A 110 -7.32 -11.75 11.59
C ILE A 110 -7.83 -10.46 10.94
N ALA A 111 -6.94 -9.59 10.49
CA ALA A 111 -7.34 -8.38 9.78
C ALA A 111 -8.02 -8.68 8.44
N SER A 112 -7.60 -9.73 7.73
CA SER A 112 -8.24 -10.22 6.51
C SER A 112 -9.65 -10.76 6.78
N GLU A 113 -9.83 -11.57 7.82
CA GLU A 113 -11.13 -12.09 8.24
C GLU A 113 -12.11 -10.95 8.57
N LEU A 114 -11.65 -9.90 9.24
CA LEU A 114 -12.46 -8.71 9.48
C LEU A 114 -12.86 -8.00 8.17
N ALA A 115 -11.95 -7.91 7.19
CA ALA A 115 -12.29 -7.37 5.88
C ALA A 115 -13.41 -8.17 5.21
N VAL A 116 -13.36 -9.50 5.26
CA VAL A 116 -14.41 -10.39 4.76
C VAL A 116 -15.74 -10.15 5.48
N GLU A 117 -15.72 -10.09 6.81
CA GLU A 117 -16.92 -9.86 7.63
C GLU A 117 -17.64 -8.55 7.25
N TYR A 118 -16.89 -7.49 6.97
CA TYR A 118 -17.46 -6.19 6.58
C TYR A 118 -17.66 -6.02 5.07
N GLY A 119 -17.48 -7.08 4.28
CA GLY A 119 -17.65 -7.05 2.82
C GLY A 119 -16.66 -6.11 2.12
N ILE A 120 -15.43 -6.05 2.61
CA ILE A 120 -14.35 -5.22 2.07
C ILE A 120 -13.43 -6.08 1.22
N LYS A 121 -13.27 -5.71 -0.04
CA LYS A 121 -12.34 -6.33 -0.98
C LYS A 121 -10.94 -5.75 -0.79
N VAL A 122 -9.92 -6.60 -0.81
CA VAL A 122 -8.52 -6.15 -0.68
C VAL A 122 -7.72 -6.57 -1.91
N TYR A 123 -7.22 -5.58 -2.65
CA TYR A 123 -6.16 -5.78 -3.62
C TYR A 123 -4.82 -5.65 -2.92
N THR A 124 -3.92 -6.59 -3.16
CA THR A 124 -2.59 -6.57 -2.57
C THR A 124 -1.52 -6.40 -3.64
N ILE A 125 -0.56 -5.52 -3.39
CA ILE A 125 0.54 -5.22 -4.31
C ILE A 125 1.86 -5.40 -3.57
N GLY A 126 2.66 -6.37 -4.01
CA GLY A 126 4.05 -6.53 -3.59
C GLY A 126 4.95 -5.65 -4.45
N LEU A 127 5.70 -4.73 -3.83
CA LEU A 127 6.49 -3.72 -4.50
C LEU A 127 7.97 -4.06 -4.47
N GLY A 128 8.61 -4.17 -5.63
CA GLY A 128 10.05 -4.39 -5.78
C GLY A 128 10.41 -5.71 -6.44
N THR A 129 11.70 -5.87 -6.74
CA THR A 129 12.27 -7.07 -7.35
C THR A 129 12.49 -8.18 -6.32
N ASN A 130 12.59 -9.41 -6.80
CA ASN A 130 13.09 -10.52 -5.98
C ASN A 130 14.63 -10.50 -5.96
N GLY A 131 15.23 -10.73 -4.80
CA GLY A 131 16.66 -10.83 -4.63
C GLY A 131 17.31 -9.53 -4.17
N MET A 132 18.37 -9.09 -4.87
CA MET A 132 19.19 -7.97 -4.45
C MET A 132 18.73 -6.66 -5.08
N ALA A 133 18.42 -5.65 -4.27
CA ALA A 133 18.10 -4.28 -4.70
C ALA A 133 19.06 -3.25 -4.09
N LEU A 134 19.27 -2.14 -4.80
CA LEU A 134 20.05 -1.02 -4.28
C LEU A 134 19.20 -0.28 -3.22
N SER A 135 19.57 -0.45 -1.98
CA SER A 135 18.82 0.01 -0.81
C SER A 135 19.72 0.79 0.16
N PRO A 136 19.15 1.67 0.98
CA PRO A 136 19.92 2.28 2.08
C PRO A 136 20.43 1.20 3.03
N ILE A 137 21.74 1.16 3.24
CA ILE A 137 22.42 0.21 4.16
C ILE A 137 23.05 0.90 5.37
N GLY A 138 22.92 2.21 5.47
CA GLY A 138 23.47 3.01 6.57
C GLY A 138 23.53 4.48 6.20
N PHE A 139 24.26 5.25 7.01
CA PHE A 139 24.46 6.67 6.81
C PHE A 139 25.94 6.97 6.54
N ASN A 140 26.19 7.95 5.70
CA ASN A 140 27.49 8.57 5.54
C ASN A 140 27.75 9.56 6.69
N ASN A 141 29.00 9.96 6.89
CA ASN A 141 29.38 10.93 7.93
C ASN A 141 28.69 12.31 7.78
N ASN A 142 28.18 12.63 6.59
CA ASN A 142 27.43 13.86 6.30
C ASN A 142 25.91 13.74 6.49
N GLY A 143 25.43 12.62 7.06
CA GLY A 143 24.01 12.39 7.30
C GLY A 143 23.19 11.91 6.09
N THR A 144 23.82 11.73 4.92
CA THR A 144 23.15 11.17 3.73
C THR A 144 23.11 9.65 3.79
N PHE A 145 22.12 9.03 3.12
CA PHE A 145 22.06 7.58 3.02
C PHE A 145 23.22 7.00 2.22
N ARG A 146 23.82 5.96 2.78
CA ARG A 146 24.75 5.09 2.05
C ARG A 146 23.98 3.94 1.43
N TYR A 147 24.07 3.79 0.11
CA TYR A 147 23.39 2.74 -0.64
C TYR A 147 24.30 1.55 -0.89
N GLY A 148 23.71 0.36 -0.86
CA GLY A 148 24.37 -0.90 -1.20
C GLY A 148 23.34 -1.94 -1.63
N ARG A 149 23.80 -3.06 -2.14
CA ARG A 149 22.92 -4.18 -2.47
C ARG A 149 22.47 -4.87 -1.20
N ALA A 150 21.16 -4.98 -1.01
CA ALA A 150 20.54 -5.67 0.10
C ALA A 150 19.52 -6.68 -0.42
N GLN A 151 19.37 -7.78 0.32
CA GLN A 151 18.34 -8.78 0.04
C GLN A 151 16.97 -8.16 0.24
N VAL A 152 16.08 -8.38 -0.73
CA VAL A 152 14.68 -7.95 -0.68
C VAL A 152 13.81 -9.19 -0.67
N GLU A 153 12.94 -9.27 0.32
CA GLU A 153 11.94 -10.33 0.45
C GLU A 153 10.56 -9.71 0.60
N ILE A 154 9.58 -10.33 -0.03
CA ILE A 154 8.17 -9.96 0.06
C ILE A 154 7.40 -11.22 0.41
N ASP A 155 6.46 -11.12 1.35
CA ASP A 155 5.61 -12.23 1.74
C ASP A 155 4.47 -12.42 0.72
N GLU A 156 4.82 -12.95 -0.45
CA GLU A 156 3.84 -13.17 -1.52
C GLU A 156 2.72 -14.15 -1.12
N ALA A 157 3.04 -15.16 -0.32
CA ALA A 157 2.06 -16.13 0.13
C ALA A 157 0.97 -15.47 0.96
N LEU A 158 1.35 -14.64 1.93
CA LEU A 158 0.43 -13.87 2.76
C LEU A 158 -0.42 -12.89 1.91
N LEU A 159 0.21 -12.16 1.00
CA LEU A 159 -0.48 -11.19 0.14
C LEU A 159 -1.50 -11.86 -0.79
N LYS A 160 -1.17 -13.02 -1.34
CA LYS A 160 -2.10 -13.84 -2.14
C LYS A 160 -3.27 -14.34 -1.31
N GLU A 161 -3.00 -14.83 -0.10
CA GLU A 161 -4.04 -15.32 0.83
C GLU A 161 -5.03 -14.19 1.15
N ILE A 162 -4.57 -13.02 1.56
CA ILE A 162 -5.42 -11.86 1.86
C ILE A 162 -6.28 -11.47 0.65
N ALA A 163 -5.70 -11.40 -0.54
CA ALA A 163 -6.43 -11.03 -1.75
C ALA A 163 -7.52 -12.05 -2.10
N VAL A 164 -7.19 -13.34 -2.09
CA VAL A 164 -8.14 -14.42 -2.41
C VAL A 164 -9.29 -14.47 -1.41
N GLU A 165 -9.01 -14.43 -0.11
CA GLU A 165 -10.04 -14.50 0.93
C GLU A 165 -11.04 -13.34 0.86
N THR A 166 -10.58 -12.14 0.49
CA THR A 166 -11.40 -10.94 0.42
C THR A 166 -12.05 -10.70 -0.95
N GLY A 167 -11.81 -11.57 -1.92
CA GLY A 167 -12.34 -11.44 -3.30
C GLY A 167 -11.58 -10.42 -4.17
N GLY A 168 -10.41 -9.98 -3.74
CA GLY A 168 -9.52 -9.13 -4.50
C GLY A 168 -8.54 -9.91 -5.38
N LYS A 169 -7.41 -9.29 -5.69
CA LYS A 169 -6.35 -9.86 -6.52
C LYS A 169 -4.98 -9.43 -6.01
N TYR A 170 -4.02 -10.34 -6.10
CA TYR A 170 -2.61 -10.06 -5.82
C TYR A 170 -1.88 -9.64 -7.09
N PHE A 171 -0.98 -8.65 -6.96
CA PHE A 171 -0.11 -8.17 -8.02
C PHE A 171 1.32 -8.02 -7.52
N ARG A 172 2.28 -8.15 -8.46
CA ARG A 172 3.69 -7.86 -8.22
C ARG A 172 4.16 -6.72 -9.12
N ALA A 173 4.66 -5.64 -8.52
CA ALA A 173 5.22 -4.50 -9.24
C ALA A 173 6.74 -4.50 -9.13
N THR A 174 7.44 -4.84 -10.21
CA THR A 174 8.90 -4.91 -10.28
C THR A 174 9.55 -3.66 -10.88
N ASN A 175 8.77 -2.78 -11.51
CA ASN A 175 9.18 -1.50 -12.08
C ASN A 175 8.01 -0.52 -12.15
N ASN A 176 8.27 0.72 -12.56
CA ASN A 176 7.27 1.79 -12.64
C ASN A 176 6.12 1.47 -13.61
N ASP A 177 6.44 0.94 -14.80
CA ASP A 177 5.43 0.62 -15.81
C ASP A 177 4.49 -0.47 -15.33
N LYS A 178 5.03 -1.49 -14.65
CA LYS A 178 4.23 -2.56 -14.06
C LYS A 178 3.30 -2.04 -12.97
N LEU A 179 3.79 -1.13 -12.12
CA LEU A 179 2.97 -0.51 -11.08
C LEU A 179 1.80 0.29 -11.69
N ALA A 180 2.06 1.09 -12.73
CA ALA A 180 1.01 1.82 -13.45
C ALA A 180 -0.03 0.87 -14.08
N GLN A 181 0.40 -0.21 -14.72
CA GLN A 181 -0.50 -1.22 -15.31
C GLN A 181 -1.38 -1.90 -14.25
N ILE A 182 -0.86 -2.16 -13.05
CA ILE A 182 -1.60 -2.75 -11.94
C ILE A 182 -2.75 -1.82 -11.51
N TYR A 183 -2.47 -0.54 -11.32
CA TYR A 183 -3.51 0.43 -10.96
C TYR A 183 -4.57 0.60 -12.06
N ASP A 184 -4.18 0.56 -13.33
CA ASP A 184 -5.11 0.56 -14.46
C ASP A 184 -6.01 -0.68 -14.45
N GLU A 185 -5.48 -1.85 -14.13
CA GLU A 185 -6.25 -3.09 -14.02
C GLU A 185 -7.25 -3.01 -12.86
N ILE A 186 -6.83 -2.56 -11.69
CA ILE A 186 -7.72 -2.35 -10.53
C ILE A 186 -8.84 -1.37 -10.90
N ASN A 187 -8.51 -0.27 -11.56
CA ASN A 187 -9.49 0.72 -12.00
C ASN A 187 -10.54 0.12 -12.94
N LYS A 188 -10.15 -0.75 -13.86
CA LYS A 188 -11.07 -1.46 -14.76
C LYS A 188 -11.95 -2.46 -14.02
N LEU A 189 -11.38 -3.25 -13.11
CA LEU A 189 -12.12 -4.23 -12.31
C LEU A 189 -13.21 -3.57 -11.47
N GLU A 190 -12.89 -2.47 -10.82
CA GLU A 190 -13.84 -1.75 -9.96
C GLU A 190 -14.91 -0.96 -10.76
N LYS A 191 -14.66 -0.57 -12.00
CA LYS A 191 -15.68 0.03 -12.88
C LYS A 191 -16.71 -0.98 -13.36
N THR A 192 -16.29 -2.17 -13.71
CA THR A 192 -17.17 -3.23 -14.22
C THR A 192 -18.17 -3.69 -13.17
N GLU A 193 -17.79 -3.76 -11.90
CA GLU A 193 -18.69 -4.16 -10.80
C GLU A 193 -19.76 -3.12 -10.45
N ILE A 194 -19.60 -1.86 -10.87
CA ILE A 194 -20.58 -0.79 -10.63
C ILE A 194 -21.66 -0.76 -11.72
N GLU A 195 -21.35 -1.29 -12.92
CA GLU A 195 -22.25 -1.31 -14.08
C GLU A 195 -23.18 -2.53 -14.11
N GLU A 196 -22.94 -3.58 -13.31
CA GLU A 196 -23.81 -4.73 -13.10
C GLU A 196 -24.76 -4.52 -11.87
#